data_f1a85154a1b62adf18d0cef97524e14f
#
_entry.id   f1a85154a1b62adf18d0cef97524e14f
#
_cell.length_a   1.000
_cell.length_b   1.000
_cell.length_c   1.000
_cell.angle_alpha   90.00
_cell.angle_beta   90.00
_cell.angle_gamma   90.00
#
_symmetry.space_group_name_H-M   'P 1'
#
loop_
_entity.id
_entity.type
_entity.pdbx_description
1 polymer ?
#
loop_
_entity_poly.entity_id
_entity_poly.type
_entity_poly.pdbx_seq_one_letter_code
_entity_poly.pdbx_strand_id
1 'polypeptide(L)'
;PEAFGVRFRVDVRTENEVIFIDRKKKTVTVRLKSEDTYEESYDKLLISPGASPVRPPLPGIDSTGIFTLRNVADTDRIKAYVNNRPPRRAVVIGAGFIGLEMAENLHALGAQVSIVEMGNQVMAPIDFSMAALVHQHLMEKGVNLYLEQAVASFEQAGKEVKVVFKNGQSILADIVILS
;
A
#
# COMPACT_ATOMS: atom_id res chain seq x y z
N PRO A 1 -21.84 13.25 -2.72
CA PRO A 1 -21.52 14.18 -3.82
C PRO A 1 -22.30 15.48 -3.71
N GLU A 2 -23.65 15.46 -3.54
CA GLU A 2 -24.50 16.66 -3.50
C GLU A 2 -24.04 17.71 -2.47
N ALA A 3 -23.86 17.31 -1.20
CA ALA A 3 -23.43 18.23 -0.14
C ALA A 3 -22.06 18.89 -0.43
N PHE A 4 -21.16 18.16 -1.09
CA PHE A 4 -19.87 18.66 -1.53
C PHE A 4 -20.03 19.66 -2.69
N GLY A 5 -20.85 19.32 -3.68
CA GLY A 5 -21.15 20.20 -4.81
C GLY A 5 -21.74 21.53 -4.36
N VAL A 6 -22.72 21.51 -3.47
CA VAL A 6 -23.36 22.71 -2.91
C VAL A 6 -22.36 23.53 -2.11
N ARG A 7 -21.56 22.90 -1.23
CA ARG A 7 -20.59 23.60 -0.35
C ARG A 7 -19.48 24.30 -1.14
N PHE A 8 -18.95 23.63 -2.17
CA PHE A 8 -17.79 24.12 -2.92
C PHE A 8 -18.14 24.71 -4.28
N ARG A 9 -19.43 24.70 -4.67
CA ARG A 9 -19.93 25.19 -5.97
C ARG A 9 -19.25 24.51 -7.15
N VAL A 10 -19.09 23.18 -7.06
CA VAL A 10 -18.49 22.34 -8.10
C VAL A 10 -19.49 21.31 -8.59
N ASP A 11 -19.45 21.00 -9.88
CA ASP A 11 -20.19 19.88 -10.45
C ASP A 11 -19.39 18.58 -10.22
N VAL A 12 -19.94 17.66 -9.42
CA VAL A 12 -19.30 16.38 -9.08
C VAL A 12 -19.99 15.25 -9.84
N ARG A 13 -19.32 14.71 -10.84
CA ARG A 13 -19.80 13.61 -11.64
C ARG A 13 -19.11 12.32 -11.22
N THR A 14 -19.81 11.50 -10.44
CA THR A 14 -19.35 10.16 -10.05
C THR A 14 -19.65 9.13 -11.14
N GLU A 15 -18.93 8.01 -11.16
CA GLU A 15 -19.06 6.96 -12.19
C GLU A 15 -18.81 7.48 -13.63
N ASN A 16 -17.96 8.51 -13.74
CA ASN A 16 -17.52 9.13 -14.98
C ASN A 16 -15.99 8.98 -15.07
N GLU A 17 -15.52 8.17 -16.00
CA GLU A 17 -14.09 7.91 -16.18
C GLU A 17 -13.55 8.72 -17.35
N VAL A 18 -12.53 9.55 -17.12
CA VAL A 18 -11.81 10.21 -18.20
C VAL A 18 -10.87 9.21 -18.85
N ILE A 19 -11.16 8.83 -20.11
CA ILE A 19 -10.39 7.81 -20.84
C ILE A 19 -9.40 8.40 -21.84
N PHE A 20 -9.60 9.66 -22.25
CA PHE A 20 -8.71 10.34 -23.20
C PHE A 20 -8.67 11.85 -22.94
N ILE A 21 -7.53 12.48 -23.20
CA ILE A 21 -7.32 13.93 -23.09
C ILE A 21 -6.79 14.45 -24.43
N ASP A 22 -7.58 15.26 -25.15
CA ASP A 22 -7.13 15.98 -26.32
C ASP A 22 -6.61 17.37 -25.92
N ARG A 23 -5.29 17.49 -25.84
CA ARG A 23 -4.63 18.74 -25.45
C ARG A 23 -4.75 19.84 -26.50
N LYS A 24 -4.94 19.50 -27.79
CA LYS A 24 -5.07 20.48 -28.87
C LYS A 24 -6.46 21.07 -28.91
N LYS A 25 -7.48 20.24 -28.80
CA LYS A 25 -8.88 20.66 -28.74
C LYS A 25 -9.28 21.18 -27.35
N LYS A 26 -8.47 20.91 -26.32
CA LYS A 26 -8.82 21.13 -24.90
C LYS A 26 -10.14 20.44 -24.54
N THR A 27 -10.25 19.17 -24.86
CA THR A 27 -11.37 18.31 -24.48
C THR A 27 -10.90 17.08 -23.76
N VAL A 28 -11.76 16.52 -22.92
CA VAL A 28 -11.62 15.19 -22.35
C VAL A 28 -12.74 14.30 -22.85
N THR A 29 -12.44 13.05 -23.17
CA THR A 29 -13.47 12.03 -23.43
C THR A 29 -13.77 11.31 -22.16
N VAL A 30 -15.03 11.30 -21.78
CA VAL A 30 -15.53 10.71 -20.53
C VAL A 30 -16.39 9.49 -20.88
N ARG A 31 -16.12 8.37 -20.19
CA ARG A 31 -16.90 7.15 -20.27
C ARG A 31 -17.82 7.04 -19.07
N LEU A 32 -19.09 6.80 -19.32
CA LEU A 32 -20.11 6.55 -18.31
C LEU A 32 -20.10 5.07 -17.91
N LYS A 33 -20.73 4.75 -16.78
CA LYS A 33 -20.97 3.36 -16.36
C LYS A 33 -21.78 2.53 -17.39
N SER A 34 -22.59 3.20 -18.23
CA SER A 34 -23.31 2.58 -19.36
C SER A 34 -22.43 2.24 -20.55
N GLU A 35 -21.12 2.50 -20.50
CA GLU A 35 -20.14 2.42 -21.59
C GLU A 35 -20.31 3.51 -22.69
N ASP A 36 -21.33 4.36 -22.60
CA ASP A 36 -21.46 5.51 -23.46
C ASP A 36 -20.35 6.54 -23.20
N THR A 37 -20.01 7.31 -24.20
CA THR A 37 -18.97 8.35 -24.08
C THR A 37 -19.50 9.72 -24.49
N TYR A 38 -18.94 10.76 -23.84
CA TYR A 38 -19.15 12.15 -24.25
C TYR A 38 -17.85 12.94 -24.16
N GLU A 39 -17.79 14.08 -24.86
CA GLU A 39 -16.70 15.03 -24.76
C GLU A 39 -17.06 16.21 -23.85
N GLU A 40 -16.13 16.61 -23.00
CA GLU A 40 -16.23 17.81 -22.16
C GLU A 40 -15.07 18.73 -22.48
N SER A 41 -15.33 20.01 -22.71
CA SER A 41 -14.29 21.01 -22.97
C SER A 41 -13.77 21.61 -21.68
N TYR A 42 -12.52 22.10 -21.68
CA TYR A 42 -11.92 22.77 -20.53
C TYR A 42 -11.03 23.95 -20.94
N ASP A 43 -10.99 24.97 -20.13
CA ASP A 43 -9.99 26.04 -20.21
C ASP A 43 -8.69 25.64 -19.52
N LYS A 44 -8.81 25.05 -18.33
CA LYS A 44 -7.71 24.51 -17.52
C LYS A 44 -8.09 23.13 -16.98
N LEU A 45 -7.16 22.20 -17.05
CA LEU A 45 -7.35 20.83 -16.58
C LEU A 45 -6.40 20.54 -15.42
N LEU A 46 -6.95 20.13 -14.29
CA LEU A 46 -6.20 19.58 -13.17
C LEU A 46 -6.35 18.05 -13.19
N ILE A 47 -5.22 17.34 -13.28
CA ILE A 47 -5.18 15.87 -13.29
C ILE A 47 -4.81 15.39 -11.89
N SER A 48 -5.76 14.73 -11.23
CA SER A 48 -5.59 14.20 -9.87
C SER A 48 -6.18 12.79 -9.73
N PRO A 49 -5.65 11.78 -10.48
CA PRO A 49 -6.25 10.45 -10.55
C PRO A 49 -5.98 9.59 -9.30
N GLY A 50 -5.19 10.08 -8.36
CA GLY A 50 -4.72 9.31 -7.22
C GLY A 50 -3.59 8.35 -7.60
N ALA A 51 -3.43 7.29 -6.81
CA ALA A 51 -2.42 6.25 -7.01
C ALA A 51 -2.99 4.88 -6.64
N SER A 52 -2.37 3.82 -7.12
CA SER A 52 -2.64 2.45 -6.69
C SER A 52 -1.40 1.86 -6.02
N PRO A 53 -1.54 0.98 -5.03
CA PRO A 53 -0.40 0.28 -4.45
C PRO A 53 0.33 -0.54 -5.52
N VAL A 54 1.65 -0.54 -5.46
CA VAL A 54 2.45 -1.39 -6.34
C VAL A 54 2.37 -2.83 -5.86
N ARG A 55 1.93 -3.74 -6.74
CA ARG A 55 2.02 -5.18 -6.53
C ARG A 55 3.02 -5.74 -7.55
N PRO A 56 4.27 -5.95 -7.17
CA PRO A 56 5.27 -6.50 -8.09
C PRO A 56 4.87 -7.91 -8.52
N PRO A 57 5.17 -8.34 -9.76
CA PRO A 57 4.81 -9.67 -10.26
C PRO A 57 5.71 -10.75 -9.65
N LEU A 58 5.64 -10.94 -8.34
CA LEU A 58 6.38 -11.95 -7.61
C LEU A 58 5.56 -13.23 -7.49
N PRO A 59 6.20 -14.42 -7.63
CA PRO A 59 5.52 -15.68 -7.40
C PRO A 59 4.86 -15.72 -6.02
N GLY A 60 3.60 -16.15 -5.98
CA GLY A 60 2.84 -16.31 -4.74
C GLY A 60 2.29 -15.02 -4.11
N ILE A 61 2.36 -13.88 -4.79
CA ILE A 61 1.89 -12.58 -4.25
C ILE A 61 0.39 -12.57 -3.93
N ASP A 62 -0.38 -13.46 -4.54
CA ASP A 62 -1.82 -13.59 -4.29
C ASP A 62 -2.16 -14.60 -3.18
N SER A 63 -1.17 -15.07 -2.42
CA SER A 63 -1.36 -15.95 -1.27
C SER A 63 -2.25 -15.28 -0.21
N THR A 64 -3.05 -16.10 0.48
CA THR A 64 -3.91 -15.63 1.59
C THR A 64 -3.05 -15.03 2.71
N GLY A 65 -3.44 -13.85 3.19
CA GLY A 65 -2.71 -13.15 4.25
C GLY A 65 -1.74 -12.07 3.75
N ILE A 66 -1.69 -11.83 2.43
CA ILE A 66 -0.94 -10.73 1.82
C ILE A 66 -1.89 -9.59 1.48
N PHE A 67 -1.59 -8.39 1.96
CA PHE A 67 -2.42 -7.20 1.80
C PHE A 67 -1.61 -6.02 1.30
N THR A 68 -2.30 -5.11 0.61
CA THR A 68 -1.86 -3.74 0.34
C THR A 68 -2.78 -2.78 1.08
N LEU A 69 -2.31 -1.58 1.37
CA LEU A 69 -3.10 -0.54 2.04
C LEU A 69 -3.13 0.74 1.21
N ARG A 70 -4.33 1.19 0.83
CA ARG A 70 -4.54 2.43 0.10
C ARG A 70 -5.78 3.19 0.54
N ASN A 71 -6.86 2.48 0.84
CA ASN A 71 -8.17 3.06 1.10
C ASN A 71 -8.87 2.38 2.28
N VAL A 72 -10.06 2.88 2.64
CA VAL A 72 -10.85 2.37 3.76
C VAL A 72 -11.21 0.88 3.57
N ALA A 73 -11.56 0.48 2.35
CA ALA A 73 -11.89 -0.92 2.08
C ALA A 73 -10.69 -1.86 2.32
N ASP A 74 -9.46 -1.42 2.02
CA ASP A 74 -8.24 -2.17 2.35
C ASP A 74 -8.09 -2.30 3.87
N THR A 75 -8.27 -1.19 4.59
CA THR A 75 -8.22 -1.17 6.06
C THR A 75 -9.25 -2.11 6.66
N ASP A 76 -10.48 -2.11 6.16
CA ASP A 76 -11.55 -3.00 6.63
C ASP A 76 -11.19 -4.47 6.40
N ARG A 77 -10.62 -4.81 5.24
CA ARG A 77 -10.14 -6.17 4.94
C ARG A 77 -9.02 -6.63 5.88
N ILE A 78 -8.02 -5.77 6.11
CA ILE A 78 -6.92 -6.05 7.05
C ILE A 78 -7.48 -6.23 8.46
N LYS A 79 -8.35 -5.31 8.91
CA LYS A 79 -8.97 -5.35 10.23
C LYS A 79 -9.81 -6.60 10.44
N ALA A 80 -10.63 -6.96 9.45
CA ALA A 80 -11.41 -8.20 9.49
C ALA A 80 -10.51 -9.45 9.59
N TYR A 81 -9.41 -9.48 8.82
CA TYR A 81 -8.45 -10.59 8.87
C TYR A 81 -7.80 -10.71 10.25
N VAL A 82 -7.29 -9.60 10.80
CA VAL A 82 -6.63 -9.56 12.11
C VAL A 82 -7.60 -9.87 13.26
N ASN A 83 -8.85 -9.37 13.21
CA ASN A 83 -9.86 -9.67 14.23
C ASN A 83 -10.25 -11.14 14.27
N ASN A 84 -10.36 -11.77 13.08
CA ASN A 84 -10.68 -13.20 12.99
C ASN A 84 -9.50 -14.10 13.42
N ARG A 85 -8.28 -13.64 13.21
CA ARG A 85 -7.06 -14.35 13.55
C ARG A 85 -5.97 -13.36 13.94
N PRO A 86 -5.85 -13.02 15.24
CA PRO A 86 -4.77 -12.15 15.70
C PRO A 86 -3.40 -12.70 15.29
N PRO A 87 -2.61 -11.93 14.53
CA PRO A 87 -1.32 -12.42 14.03
C PRO A 87 -0.30 -12.48 15.17
N ARG A 88 0.46 -13.56 15.22
CA ARG A 88 1.63 -13.66 16.10
C ARG A 88 2.89 -13.12 15.42
N ARG A 89 2.97 -13.25 14.10
CA ARG A 89 4.08 -12.77 13.28
C ARG A 89 3.55 -11.95 12.12
N ALA A 90 4.07 -10.75 11.96
CA ALA A 90 3.73 -9.86 10.88
C ALA A 90 4.98 -9.46 10.11
N VAL A 91 4.88 -9.43 8.78
CA VAL A 91 5.93 -8.94 7.90
C VAL A 91 5.41 -7.73 7.14
N VAL A 92 6.15 -6.63 7.20
CA VAL A 92 5.90 -5.42 6.42
C VAL A 92 7.00 -5.29 5.38
N ILE A 93 6.63 -5.22 4.11
CA ILE A 93 7.56 -5.07 2.99
C ILE A 93 7.48 -3.64 2.49
N GLY A 94 8.59 -2.94 2.61
CA GLY A 94 8.69 -1.49 2.43
C GLY A 94 8.71 -0.75 3.76
N ALA A 95 9.75 0.07 3.97
CA ALA A 95 9.97 0.82 5.20
C ALA A 95 9.71 2.33 5.02
N GLY A 96 8.75 2.68 4.15
CA GLY A 96 8.22 4.03 4.03
C GLY A 96 7.25 4.39 5.17
N PHE A 97 6.62 5.57 5.09
CA PHE A 97 5.68 6.04 6.12
C PHE A 97 4.54 5.05 6.39
N ILE A 98 3.89 4.55 5.34
CA ILE A 98 2.78 3.61 5.47
C ILE A 98 3.26 2.31 6.13
N GLY A 99 4.43 1.80 5.70
CA GLY A 99 5.00 0.57 6.25
C GLY A 99 5.31 0.70 7.75
N LEU A 100 5.89 1.81 8.17
CA LEU A 100 6.18 2.05 9.59
C LEU A 100 4.91 2.19 10.43
N GLU A 101 3.90 2.90 9.96
CA GLU A 101 2.61 2.99 10.64
C GLU A 101 1.91 1.62 10.74
N MET A 102 1.98 0.81 9.69
CA MET A 102 1.44 -0.56 9.75
C MET A 102 2.22 -1.44 10.72
N ALA A 103 3.55 -1.30 10.76
CA ALA A 103 4.39 -2.02 11.70
C ALA A 103 4.03 -1.67 13.15
N GLU A 104 3.87 -0.38 13.46
CA GLU A 104 3.45 0.11 14.78
C GLU A 104 2.09 -0.46 15.19
N ASN A 105 1.08 -0.38 14.30
CA ASN A 105 -0.26 -0.89 14.58
C ASN A 105 -0.27 -2.41 14.80
N LEU A 106 0.45 -3.18 13.99
CA LEU A 106 0.55 -4.63 14.14
C LEU A 106 1.31 -5.02 15.43
N HIS A 107 2.36 -4.25 15.77
CA HIS A 107 3.08 -4.42 17.02
C HIS A 107 2.18 -4.13 18.25
N ALA A 108 1.38 -3.07 18.21
CA ALA A 108 0.42 -2.73 19.26
C ALA A 108 -0.65 -3.82 19.48
N LEU A 109 -0.93 -4.63 18.46
CA LEU A 109 -1.79 -5.81 18.54
C LEU A 109 -1.06 -7.06 19.11
N GLY A 110 0.21 -6.94 19.49
CA GLY A 110 1.02 -8.00 20.09
C GLY A 110 1.74 -8.89 19.07
N ALA A 111 1.78 -8.51 17.79
CA ALA A 111 2.53 -9.27 16.79
C ALA A 111 4.04 -9.02 16.92
N GLN A 112 4.84 -10.07 16.72
CA GLN A 112 6.26 -9.94 16.42
C GLN A 112 6.40 -9.41 14.99
N VAL A 113 6.85 -8.17 14.85
CA VAL A 113 6.93 -7.49 13.56
C VAL A 113 8.33 -7.63 12.97
N SER A 114 8.39 -7.89 11.67
CA SER A 114 9.58 -7.83 10.83
C SER A 114 9.35 -6.87 9.68
N ILE A 115 10.27 -5.93 9.47
CA ILE A 115 10.26 -5.01 8.35
C ILE A 115 11.33 -5.45 7.36
N VAL A 116 10.97 -5.54 6.08
CA VAL A 116 11.87 -5.91 4.98
C VAL A 116 11.97 -4.73 4.02
N GLU A 117 13.18 -4.22 3.81
CA GLU A 117 13.43 -3.05 2.97
C GLU A 117 14.61 -3.33 2.02
N MET A 118 14.47 -2.98 0.74
CA MET A 118 15.53 -3.14 -0.24
C MET A 118 16.66 -2.12 -0.06
N GLY A 119 16.33 -0.95 0.45
CA GLY A 119 17.28 0.10 0.75
C GLY A 119 18.10 -0.19 2.02
N ASN A 120 19.11 0.61 2.23
CA ASN A 120 19.97 0.53 3.42
C ASN A 120 19.39 1.27 4.64
N GLN A 121 18.19 1.88 4.49
CA GLN A 121 17.55 2.62 5.56
C GLN A 121 16.02 2.58 5.45
N VAL A 122 15.34 2.83 6.56
CA VAL A 122 13.92 3.17 6.58
C VAL A 122 13.73 4.63 6.16
N MET A 123 12.50 5.00 5.73
CA MET A 123 12.15 6.38 5.39
C MET A 123 13.16 7.02 4.41
N ALA A 124 13.37 6.39 3.26
CA ALA A 124 14.37 6.83 2.26
C ALA A 124 14.43 8.34 1.98
N PRO A 125 13.36 9.16 2.11
CA PRO A 125 13.43 10.60 1.89
C PRO A 125 14.18 11.41 2.96
N ILE A 126 14.50 10.84 4.14
CA ILE A 126 15.26 11.55 5.18
C ILE A 126 16.73 11.17 5.16
N ASP A 127 17.57 12.04 5.76
CA ASP A 127 19.00 11.75 5.90
C ASP A 127 19.25 10.50 6.75
N PHE A 128 20.29 9.75 6.40
CA PHE A 128 20.66 8.51 7.09
C PHE A 128 20.83 8.69 8.61
N SER A 129 21.43 9.83 9.03
CA SER A 129 21.59 10.12 10.46
C SER A 129 20.26 10.20 11.23
N MET A 130 19.21 10.68 10.57
CA MET A 130 17.85 10.69 11.13
C MET A 130 17.19 9.32 11.05
N ALA A 131 17.38 8.61 9.93
CA ALA A 131 16.89 7.23 9.79
C ALA A 131 17.52 6.30 10.82
N ALA A 132 18.79 6.49 11.19
CA ALA A 132 19.47 5.71 12.21
C ALA A 132 18.79 5.79 13.59
N LEU A 133 18.21 6.95 13.95
CA LEU A 133 17.43 7.09 15.18
C LEU A 133 16.14 6.26 15.12
N VAL A 134 15.51 6.22 13.94
CA VAL A 134 14.32 5.38 13.74
C VAL A 134 14.69 3.90 13.80
N HIS A 135 15.83 3.49 13.19
CA HIS A 135 16.34 2.11 13.30
C HIS A 135 16.51 1.70 14.75
N GLN A 136 17.19 2.56 15.55
CA GLN A 136 17.41 2.30 16.98
C GLN A 136 16.06 2.12 17.71
N HIS A 137 15.12 3.04 17.50
CA HIS A 137 13.80 2.96 18.12
C HIS A 137 13.03 1.68 17.74
N LEU A 138 13.05 1.27 16.47
CA LEU A 138 12.43 0.03 16.03
C LEU A 138 13.05 -1.19 16.71
N MET A 139 14.38 -1.25 16.82
CA MET A 139 15.09 -2.34 17.49
C MET A 139 14.80 -2.38 19.00
N GLU A 140 14.75 -1.21 19.66
CA GLU A 140 14.37 -1.10 21.08
C GLU A 140 12.93 -1.58 21.33
N LYS A 141 12.03 -1.42 20.36
CA LYS A 141 10.67 -1.98 20.40
C LYS A 141 10.61 -3.47 20.02
N GLY A 142 11.74 -4.10 19.72
CA GLY A 142 11.78 -5.53 19.35
C GLY A 142 11.32 -5.82 17.93
N VAL A 143 11.28 -4.81 17.06
CA VAL A 143 11.00 -5.01 15.62
C VAL A 143 12.25 -5.54 14.93
N ASN A 144 12.12 -6.64 14.17
CA ASN A 144 13.20 -7.15 13.35
C ASN A 144 13.33 -6.30 12.08
N LEU A 145 14.51 -5.78 11.81
CA LEU A 145 14.77 -4.94 10.65
C LEU A 145 15.70 -5.65 9.66
N TYR A 146 15.17 -5.96 8.48
CA TYR A 146 15.89 -6.58 7.36
C TYR A 146 16.11 -5.54 6.27
N LEU A 147 17.21 -4.79 6.37
CA LEU A 147 17.65 -3.84 5.37
C LEU A 147 18.47 -4.53 4.28
N GLU A 148 18.55 -3.90 3.10
CA GLU A 148 19.24 -4.41 1.91
C GLU A 148 18.74 -5.82 1.50
N GLN A 149 17.46 -6.11 1.81
CA GLN A 149 16.82 -7.38 1.52
C GLN A 149 15.68 -7.21 0.52
N ALA A 150 15.76 -7.94 -0.59
CA ALA A 150 14.70 -7.99 -1.58
C ALA A 150 13.93 -9.31 -1.48
N VAL A 151 12.60 -9.21 -1.52
CA VAL A 151 11.73 -10.40 -1.61
C VAL A 151 11.83 -10.98 -3.01
N ALA A 152 11.94 -12.30 -3.09
CA ALA A 152 11.96 -13.06 -4.33
C ALA A 152 10.60 -13.73 -4.63
N SER A 153 9.94 -14.26 -3.60
CA SER A 153 8.66 -14.96 -3.74
C SER A 153 7.94 -15.09 -2.41
N PHE A 154 6.69 -15.52 -2.50
CA PHE A 154 5.86 -15.93 -1.38
C PHE A 154 5.42 -17.38 -1.58
N GLU A 155 5.39 -18.16 -0.51
CA GLU A 155 4.93 -19.54 -0.51
C GLU A 155 3.86 -19.72 0.55
N GLN A 156 2.71 -20.30 0.19
CA GLN A 156 1.69 -20.61 1.18
C GLN A 156 2.14 -21.79 2.05
N ALA A 157 2.26 -21.60 3.33
CA ALA A 157 2.66 -22.62 4.32
C ALA A 157 1.50 -22.88 5.30
N GLY A 158 0.52 -23.64 4.87
CA GLY A 158 -0.73 -23.85 5.62
C GLY A 158 -1.50 -22.54 5.75
N LYS A 159 -1.61 -22.01 6.99
CA LYS A 159 -2.26 -20.72 7.27
C LYS A 159 -1.28 -19.54 7.30
N GLU A 160 -0.01 -19.78 7.09
CA GLU A 160 1.06 -18.78 7.12
C GLU A 160 1.60 -18.54 5.71
N VAL A 161 2.28 -17.43 5.55
CA VAL A 161 3.01 -17.07 4.34
C VAL A 161 4.50 -17.13 4.65
N LYS A 162 5.24 -17.89 3.87
CA LYS A 162 6.69 -17.88 3.87
C LYS A 162 7.16 -16.82 2.90
N VAL A 163 7.83 -15.81 3.40
CA VAL A 163 8.45 -14.73 2.61
C VAL A 163 9.88 -15.13 2.31
N VAL A 164 10.20 -15.36 1.03
CA VAL A 164 11.52 -15.80 0.58
C VAL A 164 12.30 -14.59 0.04
N PHE A 165 13.54 -14.41 0.51
CA PHE A 165 14.41 -13.34 0.07
C PHE A 165 15.29 -13.79 -1.11
N LYS A 166 15.80 -12.84 -1.89
CA LYS A 166 16.71 -13.14 -3.00
C LYS A 166 18.02 -13.82 -2.58
N ASN A 167 18.44 -13.66 -1.34
CA ASN A 167 19.63 -14.33 -0.78
C ASN A 167 19.37 -15.78 -0.32
N GLY A 168 18.15 -16.31 -0.52
CA GLY A 168 17.73 -17.65 -0.14
C GLY A 168 17.23 -17.81 1.29
N GLN A 169 17.36 -16.79 2.13
CA GLN A 169 16.75 -16.79 3.47
C GLN A 169 15.23 -16.63 3.36
N SER A 170 14.52 -16.99 4.43
CA SER A 170 13.07 -16.85 4.48
C SER A 170 12.58 -16.61 5.90
N ILE A 171 11.42 -15.97 6.01
CA ILE A 171 10.71 -15.77 7.28
C ILE A 171 9.24 -16.17 7.12
N LEU A 172 8.61 -16.63 8.20
CA LEU A 172 7.18 -16.98 8.23
C LEU A 172 6.38 -15.84 8.82
N ALA A 173 5.19 -15.60 8.27
CA ALA A 173 4.26 -14.59 8.74
C ALA A 173 2.82 -15.10 8.76
N ASP A 174 2.04 -14.65 9.72
CA ASP A 174 0.58 -14.80 9.75
C ASP A 174 -0.08 -13.78 8.83
N ILE A 175 0.55 -12.60 8.68
CA ILE A 175 0.11 -11.50 7.81
C ILE A 175 1.31 -10.82 7.16
N VAL A 176 1.15 -10.43 5.91
CA VAL A 176 2.13 -9.66 5.13
C VAL A 176 1.47 -8.38 4.62
N ILE A 177 2.10 -7.24 4.83
CA ILE A 177 1.69 -5.95 4.27
C ILE A 177 2.70 -5.52 3.22
N LEU A 178 2.22 -5.23 2.02
CA LEU A 178 3.00 -4.59 0.94
C LEU A 178 2.75 -3.08 1.00
N SER A 179 3.81 -2.31 1.22
CA SER A 179 3.76 -0.87 1.47
C SER A 179 4.63 -0.08 0.48
#